data_0fa6d481708ca2dd87ea2e5aac3ecee9
#
_entry.id   0fa6d481708ca2dd87ea2e5aac3ecee9
#
_cell.length_a   1.000
_cell.length_b   1.000
_cell.length_c   1.000
_cell.angle_alpha   90.00
_cell.angle_beta   90.00
_cell.angle_gamma   90.00
#
_symmetry.space_group_name_H-M   'P 1'
#
loop_
_entity.id
_entity.type
_entity.pdbx_description
1 polymer ?
#
loop_
_entity_poly.entity_id
_entity_poly.type
_entity_poly.pdbx_seq_one_letter_code
_entity_poly.pdbx_strand_id
1 'polypeptide(L)'
;GGGQGARWCAAHGARVVSTDLSGGMLATAARLSARSPGPAPLLAQADATRLPFADASFDIVFSAYGATPFVADSAGLMVELARVLRPGGRLAFSTSHPIRWAFPDVPGPEGLTATGSYFDETPYVESTQGRASYVEHHRTTGHRIAEIVDAGLVLDALLEPEWPPDNTQTWGGWSPLRGAHLPGTAIFVAHRPA
;
A
#
# COMPACT_ATOMS: atom_id res chain seq x y z
N GLY A 1 2.42 -10.17 0.68
CA GLY A 1 3.02 -10.28 -0.66
C GLY A 1 4.28 -11.13 -0.73
N GLY A 2 4.94 -11.12 -1.90
CA GLY A 2 6.18 -11.91 -2.14
C GLY A 2 7.43 -11.43 -1.40
N GLY A 3 7.32 -10.48 -0.47
CA GLY A 3 8.40 -10.05 0.43
C GLY A 3 9.50 -9.22 -0.23
N GLN A 4 9.26 -8.61 -1.40
CA GLN A 4 10.29 -7.83 -2.11
C GLN A 4 10.82 -6.66 -1.28
N GLY A 5 9.94 -5.80 -0.78
CA GLY A 5 10.31 -4.67 0.08
C GLY A 5 10.96 -5.12 1.38
N ALA A 6 10.46 -6.20 1.99
CA ALA A 6 11.05 -6.76 3.22
C ALA A 6 12.50 -7.23 2.99
N ARG A 7 12.78 -7.93 1.87
CA ARG A 7 14.15 -8.33 1.52
C ARG A 7 15.06 -7.12 1.24
N TRP A 8 14.51 -6.10 0.59
CA TRP A 8 15.26 -4.87 0.34
C TRP A 8 15.67 -4.20 1.66
N CYS A 9 14.74 -4.02 2.60
CA CYS A 9 15.04 -3.46 3.92
C CYS A 9 16.05 -4.32 4.70
N ALA A 10 15.90 -5.64 4.67
CA ALA A 10 16.83 -6.55 5.34
C ALA A 10 18.24 -6.46 4.76
N ALA A 11 18.38 -6.35 3.43
CA ALA A 11 19.67 -6.14 2.76
C ALA A 11 20.33 -4.80 3.14
N HIS A 12 19.57 -3.81 3.62
CA HIS A 12 20.05 -2.53 4.14
C HIS A 12 20.23 -2.52 5.66
N GLY A 13 20.25 -3.69 6.29
CA GLY A 13 20.59 -3.83 7.71
C GLY A 13 19.40 -3.75 8.68
N ALA A 14 18.16 -3.65 8.19
CA ALA A 14 16.99 -3.63 9.05
C ALA A 14 16.66 -5.05 9.57
N ARG A 15 16.18 -5.13 10.82
CA ARG A 15 15.53 -6.34 11.34
C ARG A 15 14.05 -6.30 10.92
N VAL A 16 13.67 -7.16 10.00
CA VAL A 16 12.37 -7.07 9.32
C VAL A 16 11.45 -8.21 9.69
N VAL A 17 10.20 -7.89 10.00
CA VAL A 17 9.09 -8.85 10.02
C VAL A 17 8.15 -8.47 8.85
N SER A 18 7.88 -9.42 7.97
CA SER A 18 6.92 -9.27 6.87
C SER A 18 5.65 -10.02 7.20
N THR A 19 4.52 -9.34 7.11
CA THR A 19 3.20 -9.94 7.37
C THR A 19 2.37 -10.02 6.09
N ASP A 20 1.52 -11.02 6.02
CA ASP A 20 0.47 -11.15 5.01
C ASP A 20 -0.68 -11.99 5.58
N LEU A 21 -1.91 -11.72 5.15
CA LEU A 21 -3.06 -12.55 5.49
C LEU A 21 -2.99 -13.93 4.81
N SER A 22 -2.38 -13.98 3.62
CA SER A 22 -2.26 -15.17 2.80
C SER A 22 -1.02 -16.01 3.17
N GLY A 23 -1.23 -17.19 3.74
CA GLY A 23 -0.15 -18.16 3.96
C GLY A 23 0.55 -18.57 2.66
N GLY A 24 -0.16 -18.59 1.52
CA GLY A 24 0.42 -18.89 0.20
C GLY A 24 1.40 -17.79 -0.26
N MET A 25 1.09 -16.51 0.02
CA MET A 25 2.02 -15.41 -0.25
C MET A 25 3.25 -15.47 0.64
N LEU A 26 3.09 -15.83 1.92
CA LEU A 26 4.23 -16.03 2.83
C LEU A 26 5.11 -17.21 2.41
N ALA A 27 4.52 -18.33 1.96
CA ALA A 27 5.29 -19.44 1.38
C ALA A 27 6.09 -19.00 0.15
N THR A 28 5.51 -18.15 -0.68
CA THR A 28 6.21 -17.55 -1.83
C THR A 28 7.33 -16.62 -1.37
N ALA A 29 7.10 -15.78 -0.37
CA ALA A 29 8.12 -14.90 0.21
C ALA A 29 9.29 -15.71 0.80
N ALA A 30 9.01 -16.79 1.52
CA ALA A 30 10.04 -17.71 2.06
C ALA A 30 10.90 -18.32 0.94
N ARG A 31 10.25 -18.85 -0.11
CA ARG A 31 10.96 -19.44 -1.26
C ARG A 31 11.83 -18.42 -1.99
N LEU A 32 11.34 -17.20 -2.18
CA LEU A 32 12.11 -16.14 -2.83
C LEU A 32 13.26 -15.66 -1.94
N SER A 33 13.06 -15.57 -0.63
CA SER A 33 14.10 -15.19 0.33
C SER A 33 15.23 -16.20 0.37
N ALA A 34 14.93 -17.51 0.30
CA ALA A 34 15.93 -18.56 0.26
C ALA A 34 16.81 -18.54 -1.00
N ARG A 35 16.38 -17.85 -2.06
CA ARG A 35 17.11 -17.69 -3.33
C ARG A 35 17.74 -16.33 -3.51
N SER A 36 17.49 -15.39 -2.58
CA SER A 36 18.01 -14.02 -2.64
C SER A 36 19.25 -13.89 -1.76
N PRO A 37 20.25 -13.09 -2.14
CA PRO A 37 21.38 -12.79 -1.27
C PRO A 37 20.91 -11.95 -0.07
N GLY A 38 21.62 -12.06 1.06
CA GLY A 38 21.39 -11.28 2.26
C GLY A 38 20.47 -11.94 3.29
N PRO A 39 20.20 -11.27 4.40
CA PRO A 39 19.40 -11.79 5.48
C PRO A 39 17.92 -11.94 5.08
N ALA A 40 17.32 -13.06 5.45
CA ALA A 40 15.90 -13.30 5.23
C ALA A 40 15.05 -12.54 6.28
N PRO A 41 13.97 -11.86 5.88
CA PRO A 41 13.01 -11.32 6.83
C PRO A 41 12.29 -12.44 7.59
N LEU A 42 11.90 -12.18 8.82
CA LEU A 42 10.94 -13.02 9.53
C LEU A 42 9.57 -12.90 8.84
N LEU A 43 8.80 -13.99 8.85
CA LEU A 43 7.48 -14.03 8.23
C LEU A 43 6.42 -14.37 9.28
N ALA A 44 5.32 -13.64 9.28
CA ALA A 44 4.19 -13.89 10.17
C ALA A 44 2.86 -13.78 9.40
N GLN A 45 1.99 -14.77 9.56
CA GLN A 45 0.64 -14.67 9.02
C GLN A 45 -0.21 -13.84 9.98
N ALA A 46 -0.78 -12.74 9.48
CA ALA A 46 -1.59 -11.83 10.28
C ALA A 46 -2.57 -11.04 9.44
N ASP A 47 -3.69 -10.68 10.07
CA ASP A 47 -4.57 -9.63 9.60
C ASP A 47 -3.93 -8.27 9.95
N ALA A 48 -3.84 -7.36 8.98
CA ALA A 48 -3.22 -6.07 9.18
C ALA A 48 -4.00 -5.15 10.14
N THR A 49 -5.31 -5.42 10.35
CA THR A 49 -6.13 -4.71 11.32
C THR A 49 -5.97 -5.25 12.75
N ARG A 50 -5.23 -6.35 12.91
CA ARG A 50 -4.99 -6.99 14.20
C ARG A 50 -3.64 -7.71 14.21
N LEU A 51 -2.57 -6.95 14.32
CA LEU A 51 -1.22 -7.47 14.27
C LEU A 51 -0.83 -8.18 15.58
N PRO A 52 -0.18 -9.36 15.52
CA PRO A 52 0.22 -10.12 16.71
C PRO A 52 1.49 -9.57 17.35
N PHE A 53 1.60 -8.25 17.48
CA PHE A 53 2.76 -7.57 18.05
C PHE A 53 2.33 -6.69 19.23
N ALA A 54 3.21 -6.53 20.19
CA ALA A 54 2.99 -5.60 21.30
C ALA A 54 2.98 -4.14 20.80
N ASP A 55 2.42 -3.25 21.62
CA ASP A 55 2.48 -1.81 21.37
C ASP A 55 3.93 -1.35 21.29
N ALA A 56 4.19 -0.33 20.50
CA ALA A 56 5.49 0.32 20.39
C ALA A 56 6.66 -0.65 20.07
N SER A 57 6.43 -1.64 19.18
CA SER A 57 7.40 -2.68 18.83
C SER A 57 8.30 -2.32 17.65
N PHE A 58 7.91 -1.34 16.83
CA PHE A 58 8.59 -1.06 15.57
C PHE A 58 9.03 0.40 15.46
N ASP A 59 10.21 0.59 14.88
CA ASP A 59 10.75 1.90 14.48
C ASP A 59 10.08 2.43 13.23
N ILE A 60 9.80 1.49 12.29
CA ILE A 60 9.24 1.79 10.96
C ILE A 60 8.20 0.72 10.65
N VAL A 61 7.08 1.17 10.14
CA VAL A 61 6.07 0.33 9.48
C VAL A 61 5.93 0.81 8.06
N PHE A 62 5.93 -0.10 7.09
CA PHE A 62 5.69 0.28 5.71
C PHE A 62 4.83 -0.73 4.95
N SER A 63 4.10 -0.24 3.95
CA SER A 63 3.35 -1.04 2.99
C SER A 63 3.47 -0.46 1.59
N ALA A 64 3.85 -1.29 0.61
CA ALA A 64 3.94 -0.89 -0.79
C ALA A 64 2.83 -1.61 -1.58
N TYR A 65 1.79 -0.89 -1.96
CA TYR A 65 0.61 -1.42 -2.66
C TYR A 65 -0.02 -2.66 -2.00
N GLY A 66 0.18 -2.79 -0.69
CA GLY A 66 -0.38 -3.87 0.13
C GLY A 66 -1.33 -3.31 1.20
N ALA A 67 -1.97 -4.18 1.96
CA ALA A 67 -2.86 -3.89 3.07
C ALA A 67 -3.89 -2.76 2.80
N THR A 68 -3.45 -1.51 2.75
CA THR A 68 -4.28 -0.30 2.74
C THR A 68 -5.42 -0.31 1.72
N PRO A 69 -5.21 -0.66 0.42
CA PRO A 69 -6.31 -0.71 -0.53
C PRO A 69 -7.19 -1.96 -0.40
N PHE A 70 -6.74 -2.98 0.34
CA PHE A 70 -7.43 -4.28 0.45
C PHE A 70 -8.17 -4.48 1.76
N VAL A 71 -8.11 -3.51 2.67
CA VAL A 71 -8.77 -3.57 3.98
C VAL A 71 -10.00 -2.67 3.97
N ALA A 72 -11.17 -3.23 4.27
CA ALA A 72 -12.42 -2.48 4.33
C ALA A 72 -12.42 -1.44 5.47
N ASP A 73 -11.95 -1.85 6.66
CA ASP A 73 -11.75 -0.97 7.81
C ASP A 73 -10.36 -0.32 7.76
N SER A 74 -10.20 0.64 6.87
CA SER A 74 -8.92 1.33 6.72
C SER A 74 -8.61 2.28 7.88
N ALA A 75 -9.61 2.81 8.57
CA ALA A 75 -9.43 3.59 9.80
C ALA A 75 -8.88 2.71 10.93
N GLY A 76 -9.47 1.54 11.16
CA GLY A 76 -8.95 0.55 12.12
C GLY A 76 -7.53 0.08 11.77
N LEU A 77 -7.22 -0.06 10.48
CA LEU A 77 -5.85 -0.33 10.03
C LEU A 77 -4.89 0.77 10.48
N MET A 78 -5.20 2.06 10.28
CA MET A 78 -4.32 3.16 10.67
C MET A 78 -4.10 3.19 12.19
N VAL A 79 -5.14 2.94 12.99
CA VAL A 79 -5.04 2.81 14.46
C VAL A 79 -4.08 1.67 14.84
N GLU A 80 -4.18 0.52 14.18
CA GLU A 80 -3.33 -0.63 14.46
C GLU A 80 -1.86 -0.38 14.06
N LEU A 81 -1.62 0.27 12.92
CA LEU A 81 -0.28 0.66 12.51
C LEU A 81 0.34 1.68 13.48
N ALA A 82 -0.46 2.65 13.96
CA ALA A 82 -0.03 3.59 14.98
C ALA A 82 0.28 2.90 16.32
N ARG A 83 -0.51 1.90 16.74
CA ARG A 83 -0.29 1.14 17.97
C ARG A 83 1.07 0.46 18.01
N VAL A 84 1.42 -0.22 16.91
CA VAL A 84 2.68 -1.00 16.85
C VAL A 84 3.92 -0.14 16.64
N LEU A 85 3.76 1.09 16.15
CA LEU A 85 4.86 2.05 16.08
C LEU A 85 5.23 2.56 17.47
N ARG A 86 6.51 2.67 17.76
CA ARG A 86 6.99 3.36 18.96
C ARG A 86 6.81 4.89 18.84
N PRO A 87 6.78 5.64 19.95
CA PRO A 87 6.89 7.09 19.88
C PRO A 87 8.11 7.53 19.02
N GLY A 88 7.91 8.47 18.11
CA GLY A 88 8.90 8.88 17.11
C GLY A 88 9.06 7.90 15.93
N GLY A 89 8.36 6.76 15.92
CA GLY A 89 8.38 5.79 14.82
C GLY A 89 7.68 6.30 13.57
N ARG A 90 8.05 5.77 12.40
CA ARG A 90 7.59 6.24 11.10
C ARG A 90 6.71 5.23 10.38
N LEU A 91 5.64 5.73 9.76
CA LEU A 91 4.80 5.02 8.82
C LEU A 91 5.07 5.51 7.41
N ALA A 92 5.21 4.59 6.44
CA ALA A 92 5.17 4.92 5.03
C ALA A 92 4.32 3.89 4.28
N PHE A 93 3.37 4.32 3.48
CA PHE A 93 2.64 3.40 2.63
C PHE A 93 2.30 4.03 1.27
N SER A 94 2.25 3.18 0.25
CA SER A 94 1.83 3.58 -1.09
C SER A 94 0.55 2.86 -1.51
N THR A 95 -0.26 3.58 -2.27
CA THR A 95 -1.45 3.06 -2.94
C THR A 95 -1.46 3.53 -4.40
N SER A 96 -2.32 2.94 -5.23
CA SER A 96 -2.76 3.60 -6.45
C SER A 96 -3.28 4.99 -6.09
N HIS A 97 -2.87 6.01 -6.86
CA HIS A 97 -3.29 7.37 -6.51
C HIS A 97 -4.82 7.48 -6.53
N PRO A 98 -5.47 8.07 -5.50
CA PRO A 98 -6.92 8.15 -5.41
C PRO A 98 -7.61 8.77 -6.64
N ILE A 99 -6.93 9.70 -7.33
CA ILE A 99 -7.49 10.36 -8.53
C ILE A 99 -7.83 9.37 -9.65
N ARG A 100 -7.15 8.22 -9.72
CA ARG A 100 -7.39 7.20 -10.76
C ARG A 100 -8.84 6.75 -10.82
N TRP A 101 -9.54 6.76 -9.69
CA TRP A 101 -10.91 6.25 -9.58
C TRP A 101 -11.95 7.10 -10.31
N ALA A 102 -11.60 8.34 -10.65
CA ALA A 102 -12.43 9.17 -11.52
C ALA A 102 -12.30 8.81 -13.01
N PHE A 103 -11.31 7.99 -13.40
CA PHE A 103 -10.95 7.69 -14.77
C PHE A 103 -11.06 6.20 -15.07
N PRO A 104 -11.41 5.81 -16.32
CA PRO A 104 -11.44 4.40 -16.71
C PRO A 104 -10.02 3.81 -16.69
N ASP A 105 -9.92 2.50 -16.41
CA ASP A 105 -8.64 1.80 -16.32
C ASP A 105 -8.15 1.34 -17.70
N VAL A 106 -7.93 2.32 -18.59
CA VAL A 106 -7.41 2.11 -19.94
C VAL A 106 -6.19 2.99 -20.21
N PRO A 107 -5.15 2.50 -20.90
CA PRO A 107 -3.90 3.21 -21.08
C PRO A 107 -3.90 4.27 -22.18
N GLY A 108 -4.96 4.32 -23.02
CA GLY A 108 -5.10 5.25 -24.15
C GLY A 108 -5.66 6.61 -23.74
N PRO A 109 -5.94 7.49 -24.72
CA PRO A 109 -6.49 8.82 -24.50
C PRO A 109 -7.82 8.83 -23.73
N GLU A 110 -8.62 7.78 -23.87
CA GLU A 110 -9.88 7.58 -23.12
C GLU A 110 -9.63 7.54 -21.60
N GLY A 111 -8.45 7.04 -21.18
CA GLY A 111 -8.02 7.02 -19.79
C GLY A 111 -7.74 8.39 -19.18
N LEU A 112 -7.82 9.47 -19.98
CA LEU A 112 -7.66 10.86 -19.52
C LEU A 112 -8.99 11.61 -19.43
N THR A 113 -10.12 10.95 -19.70
CA THR A 113 -11.45 11.53 -19.54
C THR A 113 -12.11 10.96 -18.30
N ALA A 114 -12.46 11.80 -17.34
CA ALA A 114 -13.16 11.38 -16.14
C ALA A 114 -14.55 10.83 -16.50
N THR A 115 -14.86 9.62 -16.04
CA THR A 115 -16.11 8.90 -16.29
C THR A 115 -16.81 8.44 -15.03
N GLY A 116 -16.12 8.50 -13.89
CA GLY A 116 -16.62 8.13 -12.57
C GLY A 116 -16.55 9.27 -11.57
N SER A 117 -17.15 9.08 -10.42
CA SER A 117 -17.03 10.01 -9.31
C SER A 117 -15.79 9.70 -8.49
N TYR A 118 -14.93 10.68 -8.30
CA TYR A 118 -13.81 10.61 -7.34
C TYR A 118 -14.28 10.34 -5.90
N PHE A 119 -15.51 10.69 -5.58
CA PHE A 119 -16.08 10.54 -4.25
C PHE A 119 -16.84 9.23 -4.05
N ASP A 120 -16.90 8.37 -5.07
CA ASP A 120 -17.53 7.06 -4.95
C ASP A 120 -16.54 6.08 -4.28
N GLU A 121 -16.79 5.75 -3.02
CA GLU A 121 -16.01 4.81 -2.23
C GLU A 121 -16.60 3.39 -2.23
N THR A 122 -17.51 3.09 -3.14
CA THR A 122 -18.01 1.73 -3.36
C THR A 122 -16.82 0.81 -3.70
N PRO A 123 -16.66 -0.34 -3.01
CA PRO A 123 -15.56 -1.25 -3.29
C PRO A 123 -15.57 -1.74 -4.74
N TYR A 124 -14.42 -1.71 -5.38
CA TYR A 124 -14.22 -2.38 -6.65
C TYR A 124 -14.06 -3.88 -6.42
N VAL A 125 -14.84 -4.69 -7.13
CA VAL A 125 -14.86 -6.13 -6.94
C VAL A 125 -14.72 -6.84 -8.29
N GLU A 126 -13.69 -7.67 -8.40
CA GLU A 126 -13.59 -8.66 -9.48
C GLU A 126 -14.07 -10.02 -8.97
N SER A 127 -14.74 -10.75 -9.83
CA SER A 127 -15.25 -12.07 -9.50
C SER A 127 -14.76 -13.12 -10.50
N THR A 128 -14.32 -14.26 -9.98
CA THR A 128 -13.96 -15.44 -10.77
C THR A 128 -14.88 -16.57 -10.36
N GLN A 129 -15.60 -17.15 -11.33
CA GLN A 129 -16.57 -18.22 -11.07
C GLN A 129 -17.61 -17.87 -9.99
N GLY A 130 -18.12 -16.63 -9.98
CA GLY A 130 -19.11 -16.16 -9.02
C GLY A 130 -18.62 -15.92 -7.59
N ARG A 131 -17.30 -15.95 -7.36
CA ARG A 131 -16.66 -15.63 -6.09
C ARG A 131 -15.78 -14.40 -6.25
N ALA A 132 -15.82 -13.48 -5.28
CA ALA A 132 -14.90 -12.35 -5.26
C ALA A 132 -13.46 -12.86 -5.24
N SER A 133 -12.67 -12.46 -6.23
CA SER A 133 -11.25 -12.83 -6.40
C SER A 133 -10.31 -11.64 -6.13
N TYR A 134 -10.82 -10.42 -6.24
CA TYR A 134 -10.09 -9.19 -5.95
C TYR A 134 -11.07 -8.14 -5.42
N VAL A 135 -10.71 -7.45 -4.35
CA VAL A 135 -11.49 -6.35 -3.79
C VAL A 135 -10.55 -5.21 -3.46
N GLU A 136 -10.84 -4.02 -3.97
CA GLU A 136 -10.09 -2.81 -3.66
C GLU A 136 -11.02 -1.73 -3.10
N HIS A 137 -10.60 -1.10 -2.02
CA HIS A 137 -11.35 -0.07 -1.31
C HIS A 137 -10.75 1.30 -1.62
N HIS A 138 -11.45 2.08 -2.41
CA HIS A 138 -11.12 3.47 -2.65
C HIS A 138 -11.35 4.32 -1.39
N ARG A 139 -10.47 5.30 -1.20
CA ARG A 139 -10.66 6.42 -0.29
C ARG A 139 -10.14 7.67 -0.98
N THR A 140 -10.86 8.77 -0.87
CA THR A 140 -10.33 10.06 -1.36
C THR A 140 -9.04 10.42 -0.64
N THR A 141 -8.21 11.27 -1.23
CA THR A 141 -6.98 11.75 -0.57
C THR A 141 -7.30 12.42 0.77
N GLY A 142 -8.35 13.23 0.82
CA GLY A 142 -8.78 13.88 2.07
C GLY A 142 -9.21 12.87 3.14
N HIS A 143 -9.98 11.85 2.76
CA HIS A 143 -10.39 10.77 3.67
C HIS A 143 -9.16 10.01 4.20
N ARG A 144 -8.22 9.66 3.32
CA ARG A 144 -6.99 8.97 3.72
C ARG A 144 -6.14 9.79 4.70
N ILE A 145 -6.05 11.11 4.50
CA ILE A 145 -5.36 12.01 5.44
C ILE A 145 -6.10 12.06 6.78
N ALA A 146 -7.43 12.14 6.77
CA ALA A 146 -8.21 12.13 8.00
C ALA A 146 -7.98 10.85 8.81
N GLU A 147 -8.02 9.66 8.17
CA GLU A 147 -7.72 8.37 8.85
C GLU A 147 -6.35 8.35 9.53
N ILE A 148 -5.32 8.94 8.88
CA ILE A 148 -3.97 9.04 9.45
C ILE A 148 -3.99 9.93 10.71
N VAL A 149 -4.61 11.09 10.62
CA VAL A 149 -4.67 12.08 11.72
C VAL A 149 -5.51 11.55 12.89
N ASP A 150 -6.66 10.95 12.59
CA ASP A 150 -7.57 10.37 13.59
C ASP A 150 -6.94 9.18 14.35
N ALA A 151 -5.99 8.48 13.71
CA ALA A 151 -5.17 7.44 14.36
C ALA A 151 -4.07 8.01 15.29
N GLY A 152 -3.97 9.33 15.45
CA GLY A 152 -2.97 10.00 16.27
C GLY A 152 -1.59 10.11 15.61
N LEU A 153 -1.50 9.92 14.30
CA LEU A 153 -0.29 10.10 13.51
C LEU A 153 -0.22 11.54 12.97
N VAL A 154 1.00 12.02 12.76
CA VAL A 154 1.26 13.30 12.09
C VAL A 154 1.71 13.01 10.66
N LEU A 155 1.01 13.56 9.68
CA LEU A 155 1.39 13.46 8.28
C LEU A 155 2.60 14.35 8.01
N ASP A 156 3.71 13.75 7.57
CA ASP A 156 4.95 14.47 7.22
C ASP A 156 4.98 14.86 5.75
N ALA A 157 4.49 13.96 4.88
CA ALA A 157 4.48 14.18 3.43
C ALA A 157 3.44 13.32 2.72
N LEU A 158 2.93 13.85 1.62
CA LEU A 158 2.29 13.11 0.54
C LEU A 158 3.17 13.27 -0.71
N LEU A 159 3.72 12.17 -1.22
CA LEU A 159 4.55 12.17 -2.41
C LEU A 159 3.75 11.59 -3.58
N GLU A 160 3.83 12.27 -4.71
CA GLU A 160 3.19 11.91 -5.97
C GLU A 160 4.29 11.78 -7.05
N PRO A 161 4.93 10.59 -7.15
CA PRO A 161 6.01 10.41 -8.12
C PRO A 161 5.52 10.61 -9.55
N GLU A 162 6.25 11.39 -10.32
CA GLU A 162 6.04 11.52 -11.76
C GLU A 162 6.36 10.21 -12.48
N TRP A 163 5.77 10.02 -13.66
CA TRP A 163 6.11 8.90 -14.51
C TRP A 163 7.56 9.01 -14.97
N PRO A 164 8.40 7.96 -14.77
CA PRO A 164 9.78 8.03 -15.20
C PRO A 164 9.90 8.23 -16.72
N PRO A 165 10.70 9.19 -17.20
CA PRO A 165 10.76 9.54 -18.62
C PRO A 165 11.29 8.41 -19.52
N ASP A 166 12.05 7.49 -18.96
CA ASP A 166 12.59 6.29 -19.63
C ASP A 166 11.65 5.07 -19.52
N ASN A 167 10.58 5.14 -18.76
CA ASN A 167 9.61 4.07 -18.68
C ASN A 167 8.62 4.12 -19.84
N THR A 168 8.88 3.29 -20.84
CA THR A 168 8.05 3.16 -22.05
C THR A 168 6.99 2.07 -21.95
N GLN A 169 6.88 1.39 -20.82
CA GLN A 169 5.97 0.26 -20.65
C GLN A 169 4.54 0.71 -20.48
N THR A 170 3.63 -0.14 -20.96
CA THR A 170 2.19 -0.08 -20.63
C THR A 170 1.87 -1.22 -19.68
N TRP A 171 1.20 -0.91 -18.56
CA TRP A 171 0.85 -1.89 -17.55
C TRP A 171 -0.54 -1.59 -16.97
N GLY A 172 -1.49 -2.52 -17.14
CA GLY A 172 -2.88 -2.26 -16.80
C GLY A 172 -3.41 -1.01 -17.51
N GLY A 173 -4.06 -0.14 -16.78
CA GLY A 173 -4.52 1.15 -17.29
C GLY A 173 -3.46 2.25 -17.37
N TRP A 174 -2.19 1.95 -17.11
CA TRP A 174 -1.10 2.93 -17.08
C TRP A 174 -0.21 2.84 -18.31
N SER A 175 0.21 4.00 -18.80
CA SER A 175 1.10 4.18 -19.96
C SER A 175 1.91 5.48 -19.81
N PRO A 176 2.95 5.71 -20.61
CA PRO A 176 3.62 7.01 -20.67
C PRO A 176 2.67 8.18 -20.92
N LEU A 177 1.67 8.00 -21.80
CA LEU A 177 0.65 9.02 -22.07
C LEU A 177 -0.13 9.39 -20.81
N ARG A 178 -0.67 8.39 -20.13
CA ARG A 178 -1.48 8.64 -18.94
C ARG A 178 -0.63 9.14 -17.77
N GLY A 179 0.56 8.56 -17.58
CA GLY A 179 1.49 8.95 -16.53
C GLY A 179 2.06 10.35 -16.67
N ALA A 180 2.09 10.91 -17.90
CA ALA A 180 2.47 12.31 -18.13
C ALA A 180 1.42 13.33 -17.62
N HIS A 181 0.20 12.90 -17.33
CA HIS A 181 -0.91 13.79 -16.95
C HIS A 181 -1.49 13.49 -15.57
N LEU A 182 -1.37 12.25 -15.09
CA LEU A 182 -1.98 11.80 -13.83
C LEU A 182 -0.94 11.06 -12.99
N PRO A 183 -0.87 11.35 -11.67
CA PRO A 183 -0.04 10.56 -10.78
C PRO A 183 -0.59 9.13 -10.65
N GLY A 184 0.28 8.14 -10.84
CA GLY A 184 -0.08 6.73 -10.67
C GLY A 184 -0.07 6.25 -9.23
N THR A 185 0.72 6.92 -8.41
CA THR A 185 1.02 6.51 -7.03
C THR A 185 0.85 7.66 -6.08
N ALA A 186 0.24 7.40 -4.93
CA ALA A 186 0.30 8.24 -3.75
C ALA A 186 1.13 7.54 -2.67
N ILE A 187 2.13 8.21 -2.11
CA ILE A 187 2.94 7.71 -0.98
C ILE A 187 2.71 8.63 0.20
N PHE A 188 2.13 8.09 1.26
CA PHE A 188 1.90 8.80 2.51
C PHE A 188 3.04 8.49 3.47
N VAL A 189 3.63 9.52 4.05
CA VAL A 189 4.65 9.42 5.09
C VAL A 189 4.16 10.13 6.33
N ALA A 190 4.17 9.43 7.44
CA ALA A 190 3.69 9.94 8.72
C ALA A 190 4.58 9.46 9.86
N HIS A 191 4.44 10.06 11.05
CA HIS A 191 5.10 9.57 12.25
C HIS A 191 4.15 9.55 13.44
N ARG A 192 4.45 8.67 14.39
CA ARG A 192 3.82 8.70 15.70
C ARG A 192 4.52 9.77 16.56
N PRO A 193 3.82 10.73 17.15
CA PRO A 193 4.42 11.71 18.06
C PRO A 193 5.21 11.06 19.20
N ALA A 194 6.21 11.81 19.74
CA ALA A 194 7.06 11.37 20.86
C ALA A 194 6.28 11.34 22.17
#